data_e609c2597137d6e43676052f40e23ab8
#
_entry.id   e609c2597137d6e43676052f40e23ab8
#
_cell.length_a   1.000
_cell.length_b   1.000
_cell.length_c   1.000
_cell.angle_alpha   90.00
_cell.angle_beta   90.00
_cell.angle_gamma   90.00
#
_symmetry.space_group_name_H-M   'P 1'
#
loop_
_entity.id
_entity.type
_entity.pdbx_description
1 polymer ?
#
loop_
_entity_poly.entity_id
_entity_poly.type
_entity_poly.pdbx_seq_one_letter_code
_entity_poly.pdbx_strand_id
1 'polypeptide(L)'
;SEAIEMSVSELASHCDASQATIIRFCKKIGCKGFHQLKIKLAGEQRQQEEQVISNEIDIDQMDKSLNNIMISKVEEIKATFHNFNPEELREIVDLIIHANLIEFAAMGDTIPIALDGSYKFNQLGLKAVSSTIWESQEAFSRTLRKGDVIFAISASGASKDL
;
A
#
# COMPACT_ATOMS: atom_id res chain seq x y z
N SER A 1 -9.65 12.14 13.36
CA SER A 1 -10.37 12.64 12.15
C SER A 1 -11.28 13.78 12.55
N GLU A 2 -11.11 15.00 12.01
CA GLU A 2 -11.89 16.20 12.31
C GLU A 2 -13.42 15.96 12.20
N ALA A 3 -13.84 15.10 11.28
CA ALA A 3 -15.26 14.77 11.08
C ALA A 3 -15.95 14.18 12.32
N ILE A 4 -15.22 13.63 13.28
CA ILE A 4 -15.77 13.06 14.51
C ILE A 4 -16.28 14.16 15.46
N GLU A 5 -15.64 15.32 15.44
CA GLU A 5 -15.98 16.45 16.31
C GLU A 5 -17.07 17.34 15.70
N MET A 6 -17.24 17.31 14.38
CA MET A 6 -18.22 18.14 13.66
C MET A 6 -19.67 17.69 13.87
N SER A 7 -20.59 18.63 13.81
CA SER A 7 -22.02 18.37 13.58
C SER A 7 -22.28 18.05 12.10
N VAL A 8 -23.47 17.52 11.78
CA VAL A 8 -23.84 17.27 10.38
C VAL A 8 -23.89 18.55 9.54
N SER A 9 -24.22 19.68 10.16
CA SER A 9 -24.26 21.00 9.52
C SER A 9 -22.85 21.53 9.23
N GLU A 10 -21.93 21.36 10.16
CA GLU A 10 -20.55 21.78 9.99
C GLU A 10 -19.85 20.93 8.91
N LEU A 11 -20.06 19.61 8.92
CA LEU A 11 -19.53 18.75 7.87
C LEU A 11 -20.12 19.08 6.49
N ALA A 12 -21.43 19.35 6.43
CA ALA A 12 -22.10 19.75 5.20
C ALA A 12 -21.51 21.06 4.64
N SER A 13 -21.28 22.05 5.51
CA SER A 13 -20.64 23.31 5.14
C SER A 13 -19.19 23.12 4.68
N HIS A 14 -18.45 22.25 5.37
CA HIS A 14 -17.04 21.94 5.03
C HIS A 14 -16.88 21.24 3.67
N CYS A 15 -17.89 20.44 3.30
CA CYS A 15 -17.93 19.69 2.05
C CYS A 15 -18.69 20.41 0.92
N ASP A 16 -19.12 21.64 1.13
CA ASP A 16 -20.00 22.41 0.23
C ASP A 16 -21.23 21.58 -0.23
N ALA A 17 -21.85 20.90 0.72
CA ALA A 17 -22.95 19.97 0.50
C ALA A 17 -24.14 20.26 1.42
N SER A 18 -25.33 19.75 1.07
CA SER A 18 -26.48 19.82 1.98
C SER A 18 -26.40 18.75 3.08
N GLN A 19 -26.98 19.02 4.25
CA GLN A 19 -27.11 18.01 5.33
C GLN A 19 -27.83 16.73 4.83
N ALA A 20 -28.81 16.88 3.94
CA ALA A 20 -29.52 15.76 3.32
C ALA A 20 -28.55 14.90 2.46
N THR A 21 -27.58 15.52 1.82
CA THR A 21 -26.53 14.81 1.04
C THR A 21 -25.62 14.01 1.97
N ILE A 22 -25.20 14.59 3.10
CA ILE A 22 -24.38 13.87 4.10
C ILE A 22 -25.15 12.68 4.67
N ILE A 23 -26.45 12.84 5.00
CA ILE A 23 -27.27 11.74 5.51
C ILE A 23 -27.46 10.63 4.46
N ARG A 24 -27.67 10.99 3.18
CA ARG A 24 -27.75 10.01 2.08
C ARG A 24 -26.43 9.25 1.90
N PHE A 25 -25.32 9.95 1.98
CA PHE A 25 -24.00 9.33 1.98
C PHE A 25 -23.84 8.31 3.11
N CYS A 26 -24.17 8.70 4.36
CA CYS A 26 -24.12 7.78 5.50
C CYS A 26 -24.93 6.50 5.26
N LYS A 27 -26.14 6.64 4.71
CA LYS A 27 -27.00 5.49 4.38
C LYS A 27 -26.41 4.62 3.29
N LYS A 28 -25.79 5.22 2.26
CA LYS A 28 -25.16 4.50 1.15
C LYS A 28 -23.97 3.65 1.61
N ILE A 29 -23.23 4.08 2.63
CA ILE A 29 -22.11 3.33 3.23
C ILE A 29 -22.54 2.42 4.38
N GLY A 30 -23.85 2.13 4.52
CA GLY A 30 -24.38 1.20 5.51
C GLY A 30 -24.49 1.74 6.93
N CYS A 31 -24.48 3.06 7.11
CA CYS A 31 -24.78 3.72 8.39
C CYS A 31 -26.22 4.20 8.43
N LYS A 32 -26.91 4.04 9.58
CA LYS A 32 -28.31 4.52 9.75
C LYS A 32 -28.42 6.06 9.72
N GLY A 33 -27.31 6.77 9.92
CA GLY A 33 -27.22 8.23 9.90
C GLY A 33 -25.85 8.72 10.34
N PHE A 34 -25.67 10.04 10.42
CA PHE A 34 -24.41 10.69 10.72
C PHE A 34 -23.85 10.33 12.11
N HIS A 35 -24.74 10.18 13.11
CA HIS A 35 -24.32 9.76 14.45
C HIS A 35 -23.68 8.36 14.44
N GLN A 36 -24.23 7.40 13.70
CA GLN A 36 -23.65 6.08 13.58
C GLN A 36 -22.32 6.09 12.81
N LEU A 37 -22.19 6.95 11.81
CA LEU A 37 -20.91 7.17 11.13
C LEU A 37 -19.86 7.68 12.11
N LYS A 38 -20.19 8.68 12.94
CA LYS A 38 -19.27 9.19 13.97
C LYS A 38 -18.83 8.10 14.95
N ILE A 39 -19.74 7.25 15.40
CA ILE A 39 -19.43 6.14 16.31
C ILE A 39 -18.46 5.14 15.62
N LYS A 40 -18.69 4.80 14.37
CA LYS A 40 -17.80 3.91 13.61
C LYS A 40 -16.42 4.53 13.44
N LEU A 41 -16.36 5.79 12.99
CA LEU A 41 -15.07 6.50 12.84
C LEU A 41 -14.33 6.65 14.18
N ALA A 42 -15.04 6.94 15.27
CA ALA A 42 -14.45 6.99 16.61
C ALA A 42 -13.98 5.61 17.08
N GLY A 43 -14.69 4.55 16.74
CA GLY A 43 -14.29 3.18 17.02
C GLY A 43 -13.04 2.77 16.22
N GLU A 44 -13.00 3.11 14.94
CA GLU A 44 -11.83 2.89 14.08
C GLU A 44 -10.63 3.74 14.54
N GLN A 45 -10.86 4.98 14.96
CA GLN A 45 -9.82 5.85 15.49
C GLN A 45 -9.31 5.35 16.85
N ARG A 46 -10.17 4.87 17.76
CA ARG A 46 -9.75 4.22 19.00
C ARG A 46 -9.03 2.90 18.75
N GLN A 47 -9.48 2.10 17.80
CA GLN A 47 -8.75 0.90 17.36
C GLN A 47 -7.41 1.27 16.71
N GLN A 48 -7.31 2.39 16.00
CA GLN A 48 -6.05 2.92 15.50
C GLN A 48 -5.18 3.54 16.61
N GLU A 49 -5.78 4.19 17.62
CA GLU A 49 -5.06 4.75 18.77
C GLU A 49 -4.66 3.67 19.79
N GLU A 50 -5.48 2.63 19.98
CA GLU A 50 -5.11 1.41 20.73
C GLU A 50 -4.18 0.51 19.90
N GLN A 51 -4.15 0.67 18.56
CA GLN A 51 -3.25 0.05 17.59
C GLN A 51 -2.28 1.05 16.94
N VAL A 52 -2.02 2.22 17.51
CA VAL A 52 -0.72 2.87 17.35
C VAL A 52 0.26 2.01 18.14
N ILE A 53 0.48 0.83 17.60
CA ILE A 53 1.65 0.03 17.87
C ILE A 53 2.78 0.91 17.35
N SER A 54 3.25 1.78 18.24
CA SER A 54 4.36 2.66 17.93
C SER A 54 5.52 1.77 17.52
N ASN A 55 6.00 1.93 16.29
CA ASN A 55 7.24 1.32 15.86
C ASN A 55 8.45 2.05 16.50
N GLU A 56 8.18 3.00 17.41
CA GLU A 56 9.19 3.65 18.20
C GLU A 56 9.82 2.65 19.18
N ILE A 57 11.13 2.62 19.16
CA ILE A 57 11.90 1.77 20.06
C ILE A 57 12.19 2.54 21.34
N ASP A 58 11.56 2.13 22.42
CA ASP A 58 11.89 2.58 23.77
C ASP A 58 12.92 1.62 24.34
N ILE A 59 14.16 2.11 24.55
CA ILE A 59 15.28 1.31 25.04
C ILE A 59 15.02 0.83 26.48
N ASP A 60 14.30 1.60 27.28
CA ASP A 60 13.97 1.26 28.67
C ASP A 60 12.83 0.22 28.75
N GLN A 61 12.07 0.03 27.65
CA GLN A 61 10.98 -0.93 27.54
C GLN A 61 11.15 -1.83 26.28
N MET A 62 12.34 -2.37 26.10
CA MET A 62 12.72 -3.12 24.89
C MET A 62 11.76 -4.28 24.59
N ASP A 63 11.37 -5.07 25.59
CA ASP A 63 10.46 -6.21 25.39
C ASP A 63 9.10 -5.76 24.85
N LYS A 64 8.57 -4.64 25.35
CA LYS A 64 7.32 -4.04 24.85
C LYS A 64 7.47 -3.52 23.43
N SER A 65 8.59 -2.84 23.15
CA SER A 65 8.89 -2.33 21.80
C SER A 65 8.99 -3.46 20.78
N LEU A 66 9.69 -4.54 21.09
CA LEU A 66 9.80 -5.72 20.23
C LEU A 66 8.43 -6.39 19.99
N ASN A 67 7.62 -6.53 21.05
CA ASN A 67 6.28 -7.08 20.92
C ASN A 67 5.39 -6.20 20.02
N ASN A 68 5.46 -4.89 20.15
CA ASN A 68 4.72 -3.95 19.31
C ASN A 68 5.14 -4.05 17.85
N ILE A 69 6.45 -4.11 17.57
CA ILE A 69 6.97 -4.31 16.22
C ILE A 69 6.47 -5.64 15.64
N MET A 70 6.53 -6.72 16.41
CA MET A 70 6.03 -8.03 15.98
C MET A 70 4.54 -7.97 15.59
N ILE A 71 3.70 -7.41 16.45
CA ILE A 71 2.26 -7.29 16.19
C ILE A 71 2.01 -6.44 14.94
N SER A 72 2.69 -5.28 14.80
CA SER A 72 2.59 -4.42 13.62
C SER A 72 2.93 -5.18 12.33
N LYS A 73 4.03 -5.93 12.33
CA LYS A 73 4.45 -6.69 11.15
C LYS A 73 3.49 -7.83 10.80
N VAL A 74 2.91 -8.49 11.80
CA VAL A 74 1.87 -9.52 11.58
C VAL A 74 0.63 -8.92 10.93
N GLU A 75 0.18 -7.75 11.39
CA GLU A 75 -1.00 -7.08 10.82
C GLU A 75 -0.72 -6.55 9.40
N GLU A 76 0.47 -6.01 9.13
CA GLU A 76 0.89 -5.62 7.78
C GLU A 76 0.83 -6.82 6.79
N ILE A 77 1.35 -7.98 7.22
CA ILE A 77 1.31 -9.20 6.42
C ILE A 77 -0.13 -9.64 6.18
N LYS A 78 -0.96 -9.69 7.22
CA LYS A 78 -2.38 -10.07 7.08
C LYS A 78 -3.12 -9.12 6.13
N ALA A 79 -2.92 -7.80 6.26
CA ALA A 79 -3.54 -6.81 5.39
C ALA A 79 -3.12 -6.98 3.94
N THR A 80 -1.84 -7.29 3.69
CA THR A 80 -1.33 -7.58 2.35
C THR A 80 -2.08 -8.74 1.72
N PHE A 81 -2.16 -9.90 2.41
CA PHE A 81 -2.81 -11.09 1.87
C PHE A 81 -4.33 -10.99 1.78
N HIS A 82 -4.97 -10.19 2.65
CA HIS A 82 -6.42 -10.00 2.60
C HIS A 82 -6.89 -9.27 1.33
N ASN A 83 -6.04 -8.42 0.78
CA ASN A 83 -6.33 -7.62 -0.41
C ASN A 83 -5.96 -8.31 -1.74
N PHE A 84 -5.39 -9.52 -1.70
CA PHE A 84 -5.06 -10.24 -2.91
C PHE A 84 -6.29 -10.84 -3.58
N ASN A 85 -6.43 -10.55 -4.88
CA ASN A 85 -7.32 -11.28 -5.76
C ASN A 85 -6.56 -12.49 -6.36
N PRO A 86 -6.98 -13.74 -6.07
CA PRO A 86 -6.27 -14.93 -6.55
C PRO A 86 -6.24 -15.05 -8.08
N GLU A 87 -7.25 -14.51 -8.77
CA GLU A 87 -7.34 -14.58 -10.24
C GLU A 87 -6.37 -13.58 -10.87
N GLU A 88 -6.33 -12.33 -10.38
CA GLU A 88 -5.34 -11.34 -10.79
C GLU A 88 -3.90 -11.83 -10.53
N LEU A 89 -3.68 -12.49 -9.40
CA LEU A 89 -2.38 -13.07 -9.09
C LEU A 89 -1.97 -14.15 -10.09
N ARG A 90 -2.91 -14.99 -10.54
CA ARG A 90 -2.64 -15.99 -11.59
C ARG A 90 -2.27 -15.34 -12.91
N GLU A 91 -2.99 -14.30 -13.31
CA GLU A 91 -2.68 -13.54 -14.52
C GLU A 91 -1.28 -12.91 -14.46
N ILE A 92 -0.92 -12.33 -13.31
CA ILE A 92 0.42 -11.78 -13.08
C ILE A 92 1.49 -12.87 -13.19
N VAL A 93 1.29 -14.01 -12.53
CA VAL A 93 2.22 -15.14 -12.61
C VAL A 93 2.37 -15.63 -14.05
N ASP A 94 1.26 -15.74 -14.78
CA ASP A 94 1.27 -16.17 -16.19
C ASP A 94 2.05 -15.19 -17.08
N LEU A 95 1.86 -13.90 -16.88
CA LEU A 95 2.65 -12.86 -17.56
C LEU A 95 4.15 -12.99 -17.27
N ILE A 96 4.51 -13.25 -16.02
CA ILE A 96 5.90 -13.40 -15.59
C ILE A 96 6.57 -14.61 -16.23
N ILE A 97 5.94 -15.79 -16.17
CA ILE A 97 6.55 -17.03 -16.68
C ILE A 97 6.68 -17.06 -18.20
N HIS A 98 5.86 -16.27 -18.91
CA HIS A 98 5.92 -16.16 -20.36
C HIS A 98 6.63 -14.90 -20.85
N ALA A 99 7.18 -14.09 -19.93
CA ALA A 99 7.92 -12.89 -20.31
C ALA A 99 9.20 -13.22 -21.11
N ASN A 100 9.47 -12.48 -22.17
CA ASN A 100 10.74 -12.60 -22.90
C ASN A 100 11.89 -12.00 -22.07
N LEU A 101 11.60 -10.94 -21.33
CA LEU A 101 12.50 -10.20 -20.49
C LEU A 101 11.71 -9.52 -19.36
N ILE A 102 12.33 -9.44 -18.18
CA ILE A 102 11.75 -8.80 -17.01
C ILE A 102 12.71 -7.71 -16.53
N GLU A 103 12.26 -6.47 -16.48
CA GLU A 103 13.01 -5.39 -15.84
C GLU A 103 12.47 -5.15 -14.43
N PHE A 104 13.38 -5.06 -13.45
CA PHE A 104 13.07 -4.56 -12.12
C PHE A 104 13.56 -3.12 -12.01
N ALA A 105 12.63 -2.18 -11.93
CA ALA A 105 12.87 -0.76 -11.80
C ALA A 105 12.58 -0.28 -10.37
N ALA A 106 13.50 0.48 -9.79
CA ALA A 106 13.40 0.98 -8.43
C ALA A 106 14.27 2.22 -8.22
N MET A 107 13.93 3.03 -7.21
CA MET A 107 14.70 4.20 -6.83
C MET A 107 15.02 4.19 -5.33
N GLY A 108 16.18 4.77 -4.97
CA GLY A 108 16.58 4.95 -3.58
C GLY A 108 16.73 3.63 -2.83
N ASP A 109 16.08 3.52 -1.70
CA ASP A 109 16.14 2.38 -0.78
C ASP A 109 15.48 1.11 -1.29
N THR A 110 14.68 1.19 -2.36
CA THR A 110 14.07 0.01 -3.00
C THR A 110 14.97 -0.64 -4.06
N ILE A 111 16.07 -0.01 -4.47
CA ILE A 111 17.05 -0.59 -5.42
C ILE A 111 17.57 -1.97 -4.97
N PRO A 112 17.96 -2.21 -3.71
CA PRO A 112 18.39 -3.53 -3.26
C PRO A 112 17.34 -4.62 -3.47
N ILE A 113 16.05 -4.29 -3.35
CA ILE A 113 14.94 -5.22 -3.56
C ILE A 113 14.83 -5.58 -5.05
N ALA A 114 14.98 -4.60 -5.93
CA ALA A 114 14.97 -4.81 -7.38
C ALA A 114 16.15 -5.70 -7.83
N LEU A 115 17.34 -5.48 -7.27
CA LEU A 115 18.52 -6.32 -7.54
C LEU A 115 18.32 -7.76 -7.06
N ASP A 116 17.80 -7.94 -5.83
CA ASP A 116 17.50 -9.26 -5.30
C ASP A 116 16.41 -9.96 -6.13
N GLY A 117 15.37 -9.22 -6.55
CA GLY A 117 14.33 -9.72 -7.45
C GLY A 117 14.92 -10.24 -8.77
N SER A 118 15.69 -9.41 -9.46
CA SER A 118 16.30 -9.80 -10.74
C SER A 118 17.24 -11.01 -10.58
N TYR A 119 18.03 -11.07 -9.51
CA TYR A 119 18.87 -12.21 -9.19
C TYR A 119 18.09 -13.50 -8.98
N LYS A 120 17.02 -13.46 -8.16
CA LYS A 120 16.18 -14.64 -7.88
C LYS A 120 15.44 -15.13 -9.12
N PHE A 121 14.95 -14.23 -9.94
CA PHE A 121 14.28 -14.61 -11.19
C PHE A 121 15.24 -15.26 -12.17
N ASN A 122 16.48 -14.76 -12.27
CA ASN A 122 17.52 -15.41 -13.07
C ASN A 122 17.84 -16.83 -12.55
N GLN A 123 17.81 -17.05 -11.21
CA GLN A 123 17.98 -18.40 -10.65
C GLN A 123 16.85 -19.36 -11.04
N LEU A 124 15.64 -18.84 -11.29
CA LEU A 124 14.51 -19.60 -11.80
C LEU A 124 14.55 -19.82 -13.32
N GLY A 125 15.57 -19.33 -14.00
CA GLY A 125 15.72 -19.45 -15.45
C GLY A 125 14.97 -18.37 -16.26
N LEU A 126 14.40 -17.37 -15.59
CA LEU A 126 13.79 -16.23 -16.24
C LEU A 126 14.85 -15.17 -16.57
N LYS A 127 14.69 -14.47 -17.69
CA LYS A 127 15.61 -13.39 -18.05
C LYS A 127 15.18 -12.11 -17.31
N ALA A 128 15.90 -11.75 -16.27
CA ALA A 128 15.62 -10.59 -15.48
C ALA A 128 16.83 -9.65 -15.35
N VAL A 129 16.58 -8.36 -15.37
CA VAL A 129 17.59 -7.30 -15.25
C VAL A 129 17.17 -6.25 -14.24
N SER A 130 18.14 -5.59 -13.65
CA SER A 130 17.98 -4.38 -12.85
C SER A 130 19.28 -3.58 -12.89
N SER A 131 19.24 -2.31 -12.55
CA SER A 131 20.41 -1.44 -12.45
C SER A 131 20.35 -0.61 -11.17
N THR A 132 21.51 -0.23 -10.64
CA THR A 132 21.63 0.73 -9.54
C THR A 132 21.57 2.18 -10.02
N ILE A 133 21.66 2.39 -11.32
CA ILE A 133 21.70 3.71 -11.96
C ILE A 133 20.33 3.97 -12.58
N TRP A 134 19.64 5.00 -12.10
CA TRP A 134 18.29 5.36 -12.55
C TRP A 134 18.23 5.61 -14.07
N GLU A 135 19.15 6.41 -14.59
CA GLU A 135 19.21 6.74 -16.01
C GLU A 135 19.40 5.50 -16.89
N SER A 136 20.08 4.47 -16.37
CA SER A 136 20.20 3.19 -17.07
C SER A 136 18.90 2.41 -17.06
N GLN A 137 18.13 2.42 -15.95
CA GLN A 137 16.81 1.79 -15.87
C GLN A 137 15.86 2.50 -16.85
N GLU A 138 15.79 3.83 -16.81
CA GLU A 138 14.94 4.61 -17.70
C GLU A 138 15.30 4.39 -19.18
N ALA A 139 16.57 4.38 -19.52
CA ALA A 139 16.99 4.12 -20.90
C ALA A 139 16.65 2.69 -21.34
N PHE A 140 16.77 1.72 -20.43
CA PHE A 140 16.48 0.32 -20.73
C PHE A 140 14.97 0.09 -20.87
N SER A 141 14.14 0.69 -20.03
CA SER A 141 12.68 0.57 -20.09
C SER A 141 12.11 1.01 -21.45
N ARG A 142 12.76 1.99 -22.12
CA ARG A 142 12.42 2.44 -23.47
C ARG A 142 12.72 1.40 -24.56
N THR A 143 13.49 0.36 -24.26
CA THR A 143 13.79 -0.73 -25.19
C THR A 143 12.82 -1.90 -25.08
N LEU A 144 12.00 -1.93 -24.04
CA LEU A 144 11.02 -2.99 -23.80
C LEU A 144 9.98 -3.08 -24.92
N ARG A 145 9.53 -4.29 -25.18
CA ARG A 145 8.61 -4.62 -26.27
C ARG A 145 7.44 -5.43 -25.74
N LYS A 146 6.46 -5.64 -26.58
CA LYS A 146 5.33 -6.54 -26.28
C LYS A 146 5.85 -7.93 -25.88
N GLY A 147 5.44 -8.41 -24.73
CA GLY A 147 5.89 -9.67 -24.13
C GLY A 147 7.04 -9.50 -23.12
N ASP A 148 7.53 -8.28 -22.91
CA ASP A 148 8.40 -7.95 -21.80
C ASP A 148 7.58 -7.46 -20.61
N VAL A 149 8.09 -7.57 -19.40
CA VAL A 149 7.44 -7.17 -18.15
C VAL A 149 8.34 -6.21 -17.39
N ILE A 150 7.77 -5.15 -16.83
CA ILE A 150 8.45 -4.27 -15.88
C ILE A 150 7.82 -4.41 -14.49
N PHE A 151 8.67 -4.62 -13.47
CA PHE A 151 8.34 -4.50 -12.06
C PHE A 151 8.83 -3.16 -11.53
N ALA A 152 7.93 -2.20 -11.34
CA ALA A 152 8.22 -0.94 -10.68
C ALA A 152 8.04 -1.10 -9.16
N ILE A 153 9.10 -0.91 -8.38
CA ILE A 153 9.10 -1.10 -6.92
C ILE A 153 9.21 0.26 -6.23
N SER A 154 8.15 0.65 -5.55
CA SER A 154 8.09 1.90 -4.79
C SER A 154 7.55 1.65 -3.38
N ALA A 155 8.27 2.08 -2.35
CA ALA A 155 7.81 1.98 -0.97
C ALA A 155 6.60 2.88 -0.69
N SER A 156 6.56 4.08 -1.27
CA SER A 156 5.47 5.04 -1.07
C SER A 156 4.32 4.89 -2.07
N GLY A 157 4.56 4.24 -3.20
CA GLY A 157 3.63 4.21 -4.33
C GLY A 157 3.40 5.57 -5.01
N ALA A 158 4.14 6.61 -4.61
CA ALA A 158 3.94 7.99 -5.04
C ALA A 158 5.17 8.59 -5.76
N SER A 159 6.14 7.76 -6.15
CA SER A 159 7.32 8.21 -6.89
C SER A 159 6.90 8.69 -8.27
N LYS A 160 7.22 9.95 -8.58
CA LYS A 160 6.86 10.55 -9.87
C LYS A 160 7.81 10.17 -11.01
N ASP A 161 9.01 9.76 -10.65
CA ASP A 161 10.07 9.44 -11.61
C ASP A 161 10.13 7.94 -11.91
N LEU A 162 9.46 7.10 -11.12
CA LEU A 162 9.29 5.68 -11.32
C LEU A 162 7.92 5.39 -11.96
#